data_f9ad9aab1a141349ed1e0dc5fe1d0398
#
_entry.id   f9ad9aab1a141349ed1e0dc5fe1d0398
#
_cell.length_a   1.000
_cell.length_b   1.000
_cell.length_c   1.000
_cell.angle_alpha   90.00
_cell.angle_beta   90.00
_cell.angle_gamma   90.00
#
_symmetry.space_group_name_H-M   'P 1'
#
loop_
_entity.id
_entity.type
_entity.pdbx_description
1 polymer ?
#
loop_
_entity_poly.entity_id
_entity_poly.type
_entity_poly.pdbx_seq_one_letter_code
_entity_poly.pdbx_strand_id
1 'polypeptide(L)'
;MAFSDRLLDAWYKGHPALTLLRPLESLYRRVVQGKRERFLAGQGEIYKAPVPVVVVGNITIGGTGKTPLILWMIEHCRLRGLRVGVVSRGYGATPPSLPWRVTAEQNASQAGDEPLLIVQRSGVPLMIDPDRSRAVQALLDSEPLDLILSDDGLQHYRLARDLELVLIDAARGLGNRRCLPAGPLREPVERLESVDALLYNGASTDRDDGYGFQLKPSALVNLRSGERQPLDFFPAGQALHAVAGIGNPQRFFNTLEGLHWRPVTHAFADHAVFSAQSLTFSPALPVVMTEKDAVKCRPFAADDWWYLAVDAVPSDAFVSWFDSQLLRLLP
;
A
#
# COMPACT_ATOMS: atom_id res chain seq x y z
N MET A 1 18.55 16.28 -2.26
CA MET A 1 17.35 15.88 -1.50
C MET A 1 16.24 16.87 -1.81
N ALA A 2 15.09 16.37 -2.28
CA ALA A 2 13.92 17.22 -2.50
C ALA A 2 13.40 17.79 -1.16
N PHE A 3 12.62 18.86 -1.21
CA PHE A 3 12.02 19.48 0.00
C PHE A 3 11.16 18.45 0.78
N SER A 4 10.46 17.57 0.06
CA SER A 4 9.68 16.46 0.63
C SER A 4 10.50 15.51 1.50
N ASP A 5 11.73 15.16 1.05
CA ASP A 5 12.60 14.23 1.77
C ASP A 5 13.12 14.82 3.07
N ARG A 6 13.45 16.12 3.04
CA ARG A 6 13.88 16.86 4.24
C ARG A 6 12.76 16.97 5.27
N LEU A 7 11.53 17.17 4.80
CA LEU A 7 10.36 17.25 5.68
C LEU A 7 10.04 15.90 6.30
N LEU A 8 10.08 14.81 5.52
CA LEU A 8 9.93 13.46 6.03
C LEU A 8 11.01 13.15 7.08
N ASP A 9 12.26 13.45 6.77
CA ASP A 9 13.36 13.23 7.70
C ASP A 9 13.18 14.02 9.01
N ALA A 10 12.74 15.28 8.91
CA ALA A 10 12.42 16.10 10.07
C ALA A 10 11.29 15.52 10.93
N TRP A 11 10.25 14.95 10.34
CA TRP A 11 9.14 14.32 11.07
C TRP A 11 9.55 13.05 11.82
N TYR A 12 10.48 12.27 11.28
CA TYR A 12 10.92 11.02 11.90
C TYR A 12 12.12 11.20 12.84
N LYS A 13 13.05 12.12 12.55
CA LYS A 13 14.22 12.40 13.41
C LYS A 13 13.96 13.50 14.44
N GLY A 14 12.89 14.27 14.26
CA GLY A 14 12.59 15.43 15.08
C GLY A 14 13.42 16.66 14.66
N HIS A 15 12.75 17.76 14.31
CA HIS A 15 13.42 19.03 14.03
C HIS A 15 12.73 20.17 14.78
N PRO A 16 13.48 21.07 15.47
CA PRO A 16 12.86 22.13 16.28
C PRO A 16 11.93 23.05 15.52
N ALA A 17 12.21 23.33 14.24
CA ALA A 17 11.38 24.18 13.39
C ALA A 17 9.94 23.65 13.20
N LEU A 18 9.70 22.35 13.40
CA LEU A 18 8.35 21.76 13.35
C LEU A 18 7.42 22.34 14.42
N THR A 19 7.99 22.91 15.50
CA THR A 19 7.23 23.57 16.55
C THR A 19 6.44 24.79 16.02
N LEU A 20 6.96 25.47 15.01
CA LEU A 20 6.26 26.58 14.36
C LEU A 20 4.99 26.15 13.61
N LEU A 21 4.88 24.87 13.26
CA LEU A 21 3.71 24.31 12.57
C LEU A 21 2.61 23.84 13.53
N ARG A 22 2.85 23.87 14.87
CA ARG A 22 1.87 23.40 15.86
C ARG A 22 0.49 24.07 15.81
N PRO A 23 0.35 25.40 15.55
CA PRO A 23 -0.96 26.00 15.41
C PRO A 23 -1.76 25.42 14.23
N LEU A 24 -1.07 25.16 13.10
CA LEU A 24 -1.68 24.53 11.92
C LEU A 24 -2.03 23.06 12.18
N GLU A 25 -1.20 22.33 12.88
CA GLU A 25 -1.51 20.97 13.36
C GLU A 25 -2.79 20.96 14.22
N SER A 26 -2.92 21.90 15.16
CA SER A 26 -4.08 21.97 16.04
C SER A 26 -5.37 22.20 15.26
N LEU A 27 -5.32 23.06 14.24
CA LEU A 27 -6.44 23.26 13.32
C LEU A 27 -6.77 22.00 12.52
N TYR A 28 -5.74 21.36 11.94
CA TYR A 28 -5.88 20.10 11.20
C TYR A 28 -6.51 19.00 12.06
N ARG A 29 -6.02 18.80 13.29
CA ARG A 29 -6.57 17.82 14.24
C ARG A 29 -8.06 18.07 14.50
N ARG A 30 -8.46 19.32 14.77
CA ARG A 30 -9.88 19.67 14.99
C ARG A 30 -10.75 19.31 13.81
N VAL A 31 -10.28 19.59 12.58
CA VAL A 31 -11.02 19.26 11.34
C VAL A 31 -11.19 17.75 11.19
N VAL A 32 -10.09 16.98 11.34
CA VAL A 32 -10.10 15.52 11.19
C VAL A 32 -10.94 14.85 12.27
N GLN A 33 -10.77 15.26 13.54
CA GLN A 33 -11.56 14.75 14.66
C GLN A 33 -13.04 15.09 14.52
N GLY A 34 -13.36 16.35 14.22
CA GLY A 34 -14.74 16.77 14.02
C GLY A 34 -15.43 16.06 12.86
N LYS A 35 -14.68 15.75 11.78
CA LYS A 35 -15.20 14.89 10.70
C LYS A 35 -15.56 13.50 11.23
N ARG A 36 -14.66 12.85 11.95
CA ARG A 36 -14.87 11.52 12.54
C ARG A 36 -16.05 11.52 13.52
N GLU A 37 -16.08 12.48 14.46
CA GLU A 37 -17.14 12.61 15.47
C GLU A 37 -18.53 12.74 14.85
N ARG A 38 -18.66 13.54 13.77
CA ARG A 38 -19.92 13.68 13.03
C ARG A 38 -20.42 12.34 12.50
N PHE A 39 -19.54 11.53 11.91
CA PHE A 39 -19.91 10.21 11.41
C PHE A 39 -20.27 9.25 12.55
N LEU A 40 -19.51 9.24 13.64
CA LEU A 40 -19.81 8.41 14.82
C LEU A 40 -21.13 8.82 15.47
N ALA A 41 -21.48 10.11 15.43
CA ALA A 41 -22.77 10.62 15.93
C ALA A 41 -23.94 10.41 14.95
N GLY A 42 -23.73 9.70 13.84
CA GLY A 42 -24.76 9.46 12.81
C GLY A 42 -25.16 10.72 12.03
N GLN A 43 -24.35 11.78 12.05
CA GLN A 43 -24.61 13.06 11.36
C GLN A 43 -24.09 13.06 9.93
N GLY A 44 -23.95 11.93 9.30
CA GLY A 44 -23.49 11.78 7.92
C GLY A 44 -24.22 10.65 7.24
N GLU A 45 -24.33 10.74 5.94
CA GLU A 45 -24.82 9.63 5.13
C GLU A 45 -23.75 8.51 5.12
N ILE A 46 -24.08 7.39 5.74
CA ILE A 46 -23.20 6.22 5.81
C ILE A 46 -23.81 5.12 4.96
N TYR A 47 -23.07 4.68 3.96
CA TYR A 47 -23.45 3.53 3.16
C TYR A 47 -22.96 2.24 3.84
N LYS A 48 -23.89 1.30 4.10
CA LYS A 48 -23.59 -0.04 4.58
C LYS A 48 -23.76 -1.03 3.43
N ALA A 49 -22.67 -1.70 3.07
CA ALA A 49 -22.72 -2.75 2.06
C ALA A 49 -23.49 -3.99 2.55
N PRO A 50 -24.12 -4.77 1.65
CA PRO A 50 -24.79 -6.02 2.01
C PRO A 50 -23.80 -7.16 2.34
N VAL A 51 -22.51 -6.96 2.10
CA VAL A 51 -21.41 -7.89 2.42
C VAL A 51 -20.40 -7.22 3.35
N PRO A 52 -19.63 -7.97 4.13
CA PRO A 52 -18.62 -7.41 5.00
C PRO A 52 -17.60 -6.55 4.28
N VAL A 53 -17.17 -5.46 4.93
CA VAL A 53 -16.15 -4.54 4.45
C VAL A 53 -14.99 -4.53 5.43
N VAL A 54 -13.80 -4.91 4.94
CA VAL A 54 -12.54 -4.82 5.68
C VAL A 54 -11.72 -3.66 5.15
N VAL A 55 -11.44 -2.69 6.00
CA VAL A 55 -10.60 -1.54 5.65
C VAL A 55 -9.15 -1.83 6.02
N VAL A 56 -8.27 -1.68 5.04
CA VAL A 56 -6.82 -1.74 5.23
C VAL A 56 -6.26 -0.34 5.02
N GLY A 57 -5.65 0.22 6.05
CA GLY A 57 -5.18 1.60 5.99
C GLY A 57 -3.97 1.88 6.86
N ASN A 58 -3.61 3.14 6.94
CA ASN A 58 -2.60 3.64 7.87
C ASN A 58 -2.93 5.06 8.31
N ILE A 59 -2.35 5.48 9.44
CA ILE A 59 -2.48 6.86 9.93
C ILE A 59 -1.26 7.73 9.60
N THR A 60 -0.18 7.17 9.05
CA THR A 60 1.03 7.90 8.66
C THR A 60 1.04 8.18 7.15
N ILE A 61 1.77 9.19 6.72
CA ILE A 61 2.12 9.35 5.31
C ILE A 61 3.25 8.39 4.94
N GLY A 62 3.20 7.83 3.74
CA GLY A 62 4.22 6.97 3.14
C GLY A 62 3.81 5.51 3.07
N GLY A 63 4.68 4.70 2.47
CA GLY A 63 4.45 3.27 2.25
C GLY A 63 4.59 2.47 3.54
N THR A 64 3.51 1.82 3.96
CA THR A 64 3.47 0.94 5.15
C THR A 64 3.33 -0.54 4.79
N GLY A 65 3.26 -0.89 3.49
CA GLY A 65 3.09 -2.28 3.05
C GLY A 65 1.63 -2.71 2.85
N LYS A 66 0.71 -1.77 2.62
CA LYS A 66 -0.73 -2.08 2.39
C LYS A 66 -0.94 -3.02 1.22
N THR A 67 -0.40 -2.69 0.05
CA THR A 67 -0.62 -3.48 -1.17
C THR A 67 -0.20 -4.95 -1.05
N PRO A 68 0.99 -5.30 -0.54
CA PRO A 68 1.34 -6.70 -0.29
C PRO A 68 0.41 -7.40 0.72
N LEU A 69 -0.05 -6.70 1.77
CA LEU A 69 -0.99 -7.29 2.72
C LEU A 69 -2.36 -7.53 2.08
N ILE A 70 -2.87 -6.61 1.28
CA ILE A 70 -4.12 -6.78 0.52
C ILE A 70 -4.02 -7.97 -0.42
N LEU A 71 -2.91 -8.12 -1.14
CA LEU A 71 -2.66 -9.28 -2.00
C LEU A 71 -2.67 -10.60 -1.21
N TRP A 72 -2.02 -10.62 -0.04
CA TRP A 72 -2.08 -11.77 0.86
C TRP A 72 -3.52 -12.07 1.31
N MET A 73 -4.28 -11.04 1.70
CA MET A 73 -5.68 -11.20 2.14
C MET A 73 -6.57 -11.73 1.02
N ILE A 74 -6.39 -11.25 -0.22
CA ILE A 74 -7.11 -11.74 -1.40
C ILE A 74 -6.87 -13.24 -1.57
N GLU A 75 -5.61 -13.66 -1.57
CA GLU A 75 -5.26 -15.06 -1.77
C GLU A 75 -5.74 -15.92 -0.59
N HIS A 76 -5.57 -15.46 0.63
CA HIS A 76 -6.03 -16.14 1.84
C HIS A 76 -7.55 -16.37 1.86
N CYS A 77 -8.34 -15.39 1.42
CA CYS A 77 -9.79 -15.52 1.29
C CYS A 77 -10.16 -16.45 0.12
N ARG A 78 -9.46 -16.38 -1.01
CA ARG A 78 -9.70 -17.29 -2.16
C ARG A 78 -9.47 -18.74 -1.81
N LEU A 79 -8.43 -19.05 -1.06
CA LEU A 79 -8.15 -20.43 -0.59
C LEU A 79 -9.28 -20.97 0.29
N ARG A 80 -10.16 -20.10 0.82
CA ARG A 80 -11.36 -20.44 1.57
C ARG A 80 -12.64 -20.41 0.72
N GLY A 81 -12.49 -20.24 -0.60
CA GLY A 81 -13.62 -20.21 -1.53
C GLY A 81 -14.39 -18.90 -1.57
N LEU A 82 -13.86 -17.82 -0.96
CA LEU A 82 -14.53 -16.52 -0.89
C LEU A 82 -14.26 -15.69 -2.15
N ARG A 83 -15.28 -15.05 -2.67
CA ARG A 83 -15.22 -14.08 -3.76
C ARG A 83 -14.95 -12.70 -3.18
N VAL A 84 -13.74 -12.21 -3.41
CA VAL A 84 -13.27 -10.93 -2.88
C VAL A 84 -13.32 -9.85 -3.95
N GLY A 85 -13.78 -8.65 -3.58
CA GLY A 85 -13.63 -7.44 -4.38
C GLY A 85 -12.76 -6.40 -3.67
N VAL A 86 -12.13 -5.52 -4.42
CA VAL A 86 -11.30 -4.45 -3.86
C VAL A 86 -11.81 -3.09 -4.31
N VAL A 87 -11.85 -2.13 -3.39
CA VAL A 87 -12.10 -0.72 -3.71
C VAL A 87 -10.92 0.14 -3.26
N SER A 88 -10.48 1.05 -4.13
CA SER A 88 -9.38 1.97 -3.85
C SER A 88 -9.72 3.40 -4.28
N ARG A 89 -8.95 4.37 -3.82
CA ARG A 89 -9.11 5.77 -4.21
C ARG A 89 -8.74 6.04 -5.66
N GLY A 90 -7.80 5.24 -6.19
CA GLY A 90 -7.17 5.57 -7.45
C GLY A 90 -6.28 6.81 -7.32
N TYR A 91 -5.43 6.86 -6.28
CA TYR A 91 -4.53 8.00 -6.11
C TYR A 91 -3.62 8.16 -7.33
N GLY A 92 -3.54 9.38 -7.88
CA GLY A 92 -2.78 9.68 -9.10
C GLY A 92 -3.41 9.18 -10.40
N ALA A 93 -4.55 8.46 -10.34
CA ALA A 93 -5.28 8.02 -11.52
C ALA A 93 -6.10 9.15 -12.16
N THR A 94 -6.18 9.10 -13.48
CA THR A 94 -7.03 9.99 -14.30
C THR A 94 -7.92 9.14 -15.23
N PRO A 95 -8.90 8.39 -14.66
CA PRO A 95 -9.79 7.55 -15.46
C PRO A 95 -10.77 8.41 -16.27
N PRO A 96 -11.32 7.89 -17.39
CA PRO A 96 -12.30 8.61 -18.21
C PRO A 96 -13.62 8.92 -17.47
N SER A 97 -14.00 8.11 -16.51
CA SER A 97 -15.22 8.25 -15.69
C SER A 97 -15.02 7.67 -14.30
N LEU A 98 -15.94 7.97 -13.36
CA LEU A 98 -15.98 7.39 -12.03
C LEU A 98 -17.40 6.92 -11.70
N PRO A 99 -17.58 5.78 -11.03
CA PRO A 99 -16.54 4.81 -10.63
C PRO A 99 -15.88 4.13 -11.83
N TRP A 100 -14.62 3.72 -11.69
CA TRP A 100 -13.84 3.12 -12.78
C TRP A 100 -13.37 1.72 -12.43
N ARG A 101 -13.70 0.73 -13.28
CA ARG A 101 -13.19 -0.64 -13.15
C ARG A 101 -11.77 -0.72 -13.67
N VAL A 102 -10.88 -1.25 -12.83
CA VAL A 102 -9.49 -1.48 -13.20
C VAL A 102 -9.35 -2.85 -13.86
N THR A 103 -8.67 -2.91 -15.01
CA THR A 103 -8.29 -4.15 -15.70
C THR A 103 -6.78 -4.23 -15.88
N ALA A 104 -6.26 -5.44 -16.08
CA ALA A 104 -4.81 -5.68 -16.14
C ALA A 104 -4.11 -5.02 -17.35
N GLU A 105 -4.88 -4.73 -18.41
CA GLU A 105 -4.41 -4.16 -19.68
C GLU A 105 -4.32 -2.63 -19.66
N GLN A 106 -4.90 -1.99 -18.65
CA GLN A 106 -4.89 -0.54 -18.52
C GLN A 106 -3.50 -0.04 -18.16
N ASN A 107 -3.26 1.24 -18.39
CA ASN A 107 -2.02 1.88 -17.97
C ASN A 107 -2.15 2.51 -16.56
N ALA A 108 -1.01 2.71 -15.92
CA ALA A 108 -0.95 3.25 -14.56
C ALA A 108 -1.54 4.68 -14.44
N SER A 109 -1.54 5.48 -15.52
CA SER A 109 -2.13 6.82 -15.49
C SER A 109 -3.65 6.80 -15.40
N GLN A 110 -4.30 5.78 -15.95
CA GLN A 110 -5.76 5.59 -15.87
C GLN A 110 -6.19 4.90 -14.58
N ALA A 111 -5.46 3.86 -14.19
CA ALA A 111 -5.83 2.97 -13.09
C ALA A 111 -5.25 3.37 -11.72
N GLY A 112 -4.11 4.06 -11.72
CA GLY A 112 -3.25 4.25 -10.55
C GLY A 112 -2.29 3.08 -10.35
N ASP A 113 -1.11 3.33 -9.82
CA ASP A 113 -0.02 2.33 -9.68
C ASP A 113 -0.47 1.14 -8.81
N GLU A 114 -0.99 1.42 -7.62
CA GLU A 114 -1.35 0.39 -6.63
C GLU A 114 -2.59 -0.43 -7.04
N PRO A 115 -3.70 0.16 -7.51
CA PRO A 115 -4.83 -0.61 -8.01
C PRO A 115 -4.49 -1.50 -9.21
N LEU A 116 -3.68 -0.98 -10.15
CA LEU A 116 -3.24 -1.75 -11.30
C LEU A 116 -2.37 -2.94 -10.89
N LEU A 117 -1.43 -2.73 -9.96
CA LEU A 117 -0.61 -3.80 -9.38
C LEU A 117 -1.47 -4.90 -8.75
N ILE A 118 -2.47 -4.52 -7.93
CA ILE A 118 -3.37 -5.49 -7.30
C ILE A 118 -4.08 -6.34 -8.36
N VAL A 119 -4.64 -5.71 -9.39
CA VAL A 119 -5.36 -6.44 -10.46
C VAL A 119 -4.41 -7.31 -11.27
N GLN A 120 -3.25 -6.81 -11.67
CA GLN A 120 -2.27 -7.59 -12.43
C GLN A 120 -1.75 -8.82 -11.69
N ARG A 121 -1.60 -8.73 -10.36
CA ARG A 121 -1.15 -9.87 -9.52
C ARG A 121 -2.25 -10.87 -9.20
N SER A 122 -3.42 -10.37 -8.94
CA SER A 122 -4.49 -11.20 -8.35
C SER A 122 -5.66 -11.47 -9.29
N GLY A 123 -5.85 -10.66 -10.35
CA GLY A 123 -7.06 -10.70 -11.19
C GLY A 123 -8.35 -10.41 -10.42
N VAL A 124 -8.26 -9.85 -9.20
CA VAL A 124 -9.43 -9.53 -8.38
C VAL A 124 -10.25 -8.42 -9.01
N PRO A 125 -11.60 -8.47 -8.94
CA PRO A 125 -12.41 -7.33 -9.32
C PRO A 125 -12.07 -6.11 -8.46
N LEU A 126 -11.70 -5.01 -9.12
CA LEU A 126 -11.28 -3.79 -8.44
C LEU A 126 -11.93 -2.55 -9.06
N MET A 127 -12.49 -1.71 -8.20
CA MET A 127 -13.09 -0.42 -8.58
C MET A 127 -12.36 0.73 -7.91
N ILE A 128 -12.06 1.78 -8.66
CA ILE A 128 -11.53 3.03 -8.09
C ILE A 128 -12.57 4.14 -8.13
N ASP A 129 -12.65 4.86 -7.02
CA ASP A 129 -13.44 6.09 -6.86
C ASP A 129 -13.01 6.83 -5.60
N PRO A 130 -12.85 8.17 -5.60
CA PRO A 130 -12.71 8.95 -4.36
C PRO A 130 -13.85 8.73 -3.38
N ASP A 131 -15.10 8.51 -3.85
CA ASP A 131 -16.22 8.03 -3.04
C ASP A 131 -16.25 6.50 -3.01
N ARG A 132 -15.73 5.93 -1.92
CA ARG A 132 -15.66 4.47 -1.72
C ARG A 132 -17.04 3.82 -1.67
N SER A 133 -18.07 4.54 -1.20
CA SER A 133 -19.43 4.02 -1.14
C SER A 133 -19.96 3.75 -2.55
N ARG A 134 -19.73 4.69 -3.47
CA ARG A 134 -20.09 4.55 -4.88
C ARG A 134 -19.27 3.45 -5.57
N ALA A 135 -17.98 3.34 -5.23
CA ALA A 135 -17.14 2.25 -5.75
C ALA A 135 -17.66 0.87 -5.32
N VAL A 136 -18.04 0.71 -4.05
CA VAL A 136 -18.59 -0.56 -3.53
C VAL A 136 -19.91 -0.90 -4.20
N GLN A 137 -20.84 0.07 -4.35
CA GLN A 137 -22.10 -0.14 -5.04
C GLN A 137 -21.88 -0.65 -6.47
N ALA A 138 -21.09 0.08 -7.25
CA ALA A 138 -20.81 -0.29 -8.64
C ALA A 138 -20.12 -1.66 -8.75
N LEU A 139 -19.28 -2.01 -7.81
CA LEU A 139 -18.59 -3.30 -7.79
C LEU A 139 -19.57 -4.45 -7.50
N LEU A 140 -20.44 -4.29 -6.52
CA LEU A 140 -21.47 -5.27 -6.16
C LEU A 140 -22.55 -5.43 -7.23
N ASP A 141 -22.88 -4.35 -7.97
CA ASP A 141 -23.80 -4.39 -9.11
C ASP A 141 -23.21 -5.18 -10.31
N SER A 142 -21.87 -5.23 -10.41
CA SER A 142 -21.18 -5.88 -11.52
C SER A 142 -20.97 -7.38 -11.33
N GLU A 143 -20.84 -7.86 -10.10
CA GLU A 143 -20.60 -9.27 -9.81
C GLU A 143 -20.88 -9.64 -8.35
N PRO A 144 -21.26 -10.91 -8.08
CA PRO A 144 -21.52 -11.38 -6.75
C PRO A 144 -20.21 -11.55 -5.97
N LEU A 145 -20.11 -10.87 -4.83
CA LEU A 145 -18.93 -10.91 -3.93
C LEU A 145 -19.38 -11.31 -2.51
N ASP A 146 -18.45 -11.90 -1.76
CA ASP A 146 -18.67 -12.32 -0.37
C ASP A 146 -17.98 -11.35 0.60
N LEU A 147 -16.95 -10.61 0.14
CA LEU A 147 -16.15 -9.70 0.95
C LEU A 147 -15.60 -8.53 0.11
N ILE A 148 -15.57 -7.35 0.69
CA ILE A 148 -14.91 -6.17 0.12
C ILE A 148 -13.68 -5.80 0.95
N LEU A 149 -12.53 -5.63 0.30
CA LEU A 149 -11.34 -5.01 0.88
C LEU A 149 -11.26 -3.54 0.42
N SER A 150 -11.18 -2.61 1.35
CA SER A 150 -11.02 -1.18 1.05
C SER A 150 -9.58 -0.75 1.27
N ASP A 151 -8.86 -0.51 0.17
CA ASP A 151 -7.49 -0.04 0.17
C ASP A 151 -7.42 1.46 0.52
N ASP A 152 -6.58 1.80 1.50
CA ASP A 152 -6.38 3.15 2.06
C ASP A 152 -7.71 3.84 2.41
N GLY A 153 -8.64 3.06 2.99
CA GLY A 153 -10.01 3.48 3.30
C GLY A 153 -10.22 4.06 4.69
N LEU A 154 -9.21 4.11 5.56
CA LEU A 154 -9.35 4.42 6.98
C LEU A 154 -10.03 5.78 7.23
N GLN A 155 -9.71 6.81 6.46
CA GLN A 155 -10.26 8.17 6.55
C GLN A 155 -11.59 8.35 5.79
N HIS A 156 -12.11 7.30 5.14
CA HIS A 156 -13.35 7.37 4.37
C HIS A 156 -14.55 6.91 5.19
N TYR A 157 -15.00 7.72 6.14
CA TYR A 157 -16.04 7.38 7.13
C TYR A 157 -17.44 7.19 6.55
N ARG A 158 -17.72 7.62 5.31
CA ARG A 158 -19.01 7.38 4.63
C ARG A 158 -19.26 5.92 4.28
N LEU A 159 -18.22 5.09 4.20
CA LEU A 159 -18.35 3.65 4.03
C LEU A 159 -18.35 2.97 5.40
N ALA A 160 -19.46 2.31 5.75
CA ALA A 160 -19.49 1.43 6.92
C ALA A 160 -18.47 0.29 6.74
N ARG A 161 -17.88 -0.13 7.83
CA ARG A 161 -16.85 -1.17 7.85
C ARG A 161 -17.09 -2.11 9.01
N ASP A 162 -16.72 -3.36 8.82
CA ASP A 162 -16.85 -4.42 9.81
C ASP A 162 -15.52 -4.72 10.49
N LEU A 163 -14.38 -4.45 9.81
CA LEU A 163 -13.03 -4.51 10.37
C LEU A 163 -12.18 -3.35 9.86
N GLU A 164 -11.32 -2.83 10.75
CA GLU A 164 -10.29 -1.84 10.45
C GLU A 164 -8.91 -2.38 10.81
N LEU A 165 -8.07 -2.58 9.80
CA LEU A 165 -6.69 -3.00 9.94
C LEU A 165 -5.77 -1.82 9.68
N VAL A 166 -4.91 -1.48 10.64
CA VAL A 166 -3.97 -0.36 10.51
C VAL A 166 -2.54 -0.85 10.46
N LEU A 167 -1.83 -0.48 9.40
CA LEU A 167 -0.45 -0.83 9.18
C LEU A 167 0.49 0.26 9.69
N ILE A 168 1.52 -0.17 10.40
CA ILE A 168 2.59 0.67 10.91
C ILE A 168 3.93 0.11 10.41
N ASP A 169 4.80 0.94 9.87
CA ASP A 169 6.19 0.54 9.59
C ASP A 169 6.93 0.38 10.92
N ALA A 170 7.40 -0.81 11.24
CA ALA A 170 7.99 -1.13 12.54
C ALA A 170 9.28 -0.34 12.84
N ALA A 171 10.03 0.05 11.79
CA ALA A 171 11.26 0.81 11.93
C ALA A 171 11.01 2.32 12.10
N ARG A 172 10.02 2.87 11.39
CA ARG A 172 9.69 4.29 11.43
C ARG A 172 8.72 4.64 12.55
N GLY A 173 7.85 3.69 12.93
CA GLY A 173 6.79 3.92 13.90
C GLY A 173 5.84 5.04 13.47
N LEU A 174 5.47 5.86 14.44
CA LEU A 174 4.58 7.00 14.25
C LEU A 174 5.34 8.34 14.12
N GLY A 175 6.65 8.29 13.92
CA GLY A 175 7.51 9.48 13.87
C GLY A 175 7.43 10.31 15.17
N ASN A 176 7.32 11.62 15.05
CA ASN A 176 7.18 12.52 16.18
C ASN A 176 5.78 12.52 16.82
N ARG A 177 4.89 11.60 16.43
CA ARG A 177 3.51 11.42 16.93
C ARG A 177 2.60 12.64 16.75
N ARG A 178 2.92 13.52 15.79
CA ARG A 178 2.13 14.71 15.47
C ARG A 178 1.38 14.54 14.16
N CYS A 179 0.25 15.23 14.08
CA CYS A 179 -0.50 15.31 12.84
C CYS A 179 0.13 16.32 11.86
N LEU A 180 -0.30 16.22 10.62
CA LEU A 180 0.04 17.17 9.57
C LEU A 180 -0.31 18.60 9.99
N PRO A 181 0.50 19.61 9.61
CA PRO A 181 1.78 19.51 8.92
C PRO A 181 2.99 19.39 9.87
N ALA A 182 2.81 19.33 11.19
CA ALA A 182 3.89 19.27 12.18
C ALA A 182 4.48 17.86 12.34
N GLY A 183 3.85 16.83 11.78
CA GLY A 183 4.30 15.45 11.78
C GLY A 183 3.66 14.63 10.69
N PRO A 184 3.96 13.31 10.63
CA PRO A 184 3.55 12.46 9.52
C PRO A 184 2.11 11.94 9.62
N LEU A 185 1.37 12.24 10.70
CA LEU A 185 0.09 11.60 10.96
C LEU A 185 -1.06 12.26 10.20
N ARG A 186 -1.87 11.45 9.51
CA ARG A 186 -3.15 11.83 8.90
C ARG A 186 -4.28 11.92 9.93
N GLU A 187 -4.17 11.14 11.02
CA GLU A 187 -5.09 11.11 12.15
C GLU A 187 -4.30 11.03 13.46
N PRO A 188 -4.85 11.54 14.57
CA PRO A 188 -4.13 11.50 15.85
C PRO A 188 -3.94 10.06 16.35
N VAL A 189 -2.93 9.87 17.21
CA VAL A 189 -2.53 8.52 17.68
C VAL A 189 -3.67 7.80 18.40
N GLU A 190 -4.54 8.53 19.06
CA GLU A 190 -5.71 8.01 19.77
C GLU A 190 -6.68 7.25 18.83
N ARG A 191 -6.55 7.47 17.51
CA ARG A 191 -7.31 6.70 16.50
C ARG A 191 -7.01 5.20 16.54
N LEU A 192 -5.80 4.83 16.94
CA LEU A 192 -5.36 3.44 17.02
C LEU A 192 -6.10 2.62 18.09
N GLU A 193 -6.65 3.27 19.12
CA GLU A 193 -7.41 2.63 20.19
C GLU A 193 -8.76 2.09 19.73
N SER A 194 -9.22 2.52 18.56
CA SER A 194 -10.56 2.19 18.03
C SER A 194 -10.53 1.32 16.77
N VAL A 195 -9.39 0.77 16.41
CA VAL A 195 -9.24 -0.17 15.28
C VAL A 195 -9.22 -1.60 15.78
N ASP A 196 -9.53 -2.55 14.89
CA ASP A 196 -9.64 -3.96 15.26
C ASP A 196 -8.28 -4.65 15.36
N ALA A 197 -7.31 -4.23 14.54
CA ALA A 197 -5.95 -4.75 14.62
C ALA A 197 -4.88 -3.76 14.11
N LEU A 198 -3.73 -3.79 14.79
CA LEU A 198 -2.49 -3.13 14.34
C LEU A 198 -1.55 -4.18 13.74
N LEU A 199 -0.96 -3.86 12.58
CA LEU A 199 0.02 -4.71 11.91
C LEU A 199 1.34 -3.96 11.72
N TYR A 200 2.41 -4.52 12.23
CA TYR A 200 3.75 -3.94 12.21
C TYR A 200 4.60 -4.53 11.09
N ASN A 201 4.73 -3.78 9.99
CA ASN A 201 5.53 -4.19 8.83
C ASN A 201 7.04 -4.14 9.16
N GLY A 202 7.70 -5.28 9.03
CA GLY A 202 9.11 -5.48 9.34
C GLY A 202 9.37 -5.98 10.77
N ALA A 203 8.33 -6.19 11.59
CA ALA A 203 8.45 -6.89 12.85
C ALA A 203 8.51 -8.41 12.60
N SER A 204 9.47 -9.09 13.23
CA SER A 204 9.65 -10.55 13.16
C SER A 204 8.76 -11.30 14.14
N THR A 205 8.25 -10.62 15.15
CA THR A 205 7.39 -11.15 16.21
C THR A 205 6.21 -10.21 16.44
N ASP A 206 5.15 -10.74 17.03
CA ASP A 206 4.03 -9.94 17.49
C ASP A 206 4.45 -9.00 18.62
N ARG A 207 3.65 -7.95 18.85
CA ARG A 207 3.79 -6.98 19.93
C ARG A 207 2.60 -7.13 20.88
N ASP A 208 2.71 -6.55 22.07
CA ASP A 208 1.63 -6.57 23.05
C ASP A 208 0.35 -5.90 22.52
N ASP A 209 0.49 -4.95 21.58
CA ASP A 209 -0.59 -4.16 20.99
C ASP A 209 -0.93 -4.53 19.54
N GLY A 210 -0.30 -5.53 18.93
CA GLY A 210 -0.57 -5.89 17.55
C GLY A 210 0.34 -6.97 16.96
N TYR A 211 0.11 -7.27 15.70
CA TYR A 211 0.69 -8.38 14.98
C TYR A 211 1.90 -7.96 14.12
N GLY A 212 2.89 -8.84 14.04
CA GLY A 212 4.01 -8.69 13.13
C GLY A 212 3.69 -9.20 11.73
N PHE A 213 4.25 -8.55 10.71
CA PHE A 213 4.38 -9.15 9.38
C PHE A 213 5.63 -8.68 8.67
N GLN A 214 6.12 -9.48 7.76
CA GLN A 214 7.31 -9.19 6.97
C GLN A 214 6.97 -9.15 5.49
N LEU A 215 7.71 -8.35 4.75
CA LEU A 215 7.74 -8.41 3.29
C LEU A 215 8.94 -9.25 2.86
N LYS A 216 8.68 -10.39 2.23
CA LYS A 216 9.73 -11.30 1.76
C LYS A 216 9.80 -11.30 0.25
N PRO A 217 11.00 -11.17 -0.34
CA PRO A 217 11.19 -11.44 -1.75
C PRO A 217 10.73 -12.87 -2.10
N SER A 218 10.06 -13.02 -3.22
CA SER A 218 9.54 -14.32 -3.65
C SER A 218 10.01 -14.74 -5.02
N ALA A 219 10.24 -13.81 -5.93
CA ALA A 219 10.75 -14.09 -7.27
C ALA A 219 11.30 -12.85 -7.95
N LEU A 220 12.16 -13.06 -8.95
CA LEU A 220 12.41 -12.07 -10.01
C LEU A 220 11.40 -12.31 -11.13
N VAL A 221 10.84 -11.22 -11.66
CA VAL A 221 9.91 -11.31 -12.78
C VAL A 221 10.38 -10.39 -13.90
N ASN A 222 10.56 -10.95 -15.09
CA ASN A 222 10.91 -10.16 -16.25
C ASN A 222 9.75 -9.26 -16.66
N LEU A 223 10.00 -7.96 -16.86
CA LEU A 223 8.93 -7.00 -17.17
C LEU A 223 8.26 -7.28 -18.51
N ARG A 224 9.02 -7.72 -19.50
CA ARG A 224 8.56 -7.87 -20.87
C ARG A 224 7.85 -9.20 -21.10
N SER A 225 8.48 -10.31 -20.68
CA SER A 225 7.94 -11.65 -20.87
C SER A 225 6.96 -12.07 -19.80
N GLY A 226 7.05 -11.50 -18.59
CA GLY A 226 6.33 -11.96 -17.40
C GLY A 226 6.91 -13.23 -16.79
N GLU A 227 8.00 -13.76 -17.34
CA GLU A 227 8.67 -14.96 -16.84
C GLU A 227 9.16 -14.77 -15.40
N ARG A 228 8.84 -15.74 -14.56
CA ARG A 228 9.25 -15.77 -13.14
C ARG A 228 10.50 -16.61 -12.97
N GLN A 229 11.50 -16.04 -12.33
CA GLN A 229 12.75 -16.69 -12.00
C GLN A 229 12.94 -16.74 -10.48
N PRO A 230 13.63 -17.77 -9.95
CA PRO A 230 13.95 -17.85 -8.54
C PRO A 230 14.95 -16.75 -8.14
N LEU A 231 15.09 -16.50 -6.84
CA LEU A 231 15.94 -15.41 -6.33
C LEU A 231 17.46 -15.64 -6.54
N ASP A 232 17.87 -16.86 -6.80
CA ASP A 232 19.24 -17.24 -7.13
C ASP A 232 19.54 -17.20 -8.66
N PHE A 233 18.61 -16.73 -9.48
CA PHE A 233 18.80 -16.54 -10.91
C PHE A 233 20.00 -15.64 -11.21
N PHE A 234 20.17 -14.56 -10.50
CA PHE A 234 21.39 -13.78 -10.51
C PHE A 234 22.38 -14.32 -9.48
N PRO A 235 23.62 -14.60 -9.87
CA PRO A 235 24.63 -15.11 -8.95
C PRO A 235 24.98 -14.08 -7.86
N ALA A 236 25.49 -14.57 -6.73
CA ALA A 236 26.01 -13.70 -5.69
C ALA A 236 27.11 -12.77 -6.25
N GLY A 237 27.09 -11.50 -5.89
CA GLY A 237 27.98 -10.47 -6.40
C GLY A 237 27.57 -9.89 -7.76
N GLN A 238 26.44 -10.29 -8.36
CA GLN A 238 25.92 -9.71 -9.59
C GLN A 238 25.71 -8.22 -9.42
N ALA A 239 26.35 -7.43 -10.29
CA ALA A 239 26.08 -6.00 -10.40
C ALA A 239 24.78 -5.75 -11.19
N LEU A 240 23.95 -4.85 -10.72
CA LEU A 240 22.68 -4.49 -11.36
C LEU A 240 22.29 -3.04 -11.03
N HIS A 241 21.47 -2.43 -11.87
CA HIS A 241 20.85 -1.15 -11.55
C HIS A 241 19.58 -1.38 -10.75
N ALA A 242 19.51 -0.78 -9.56
CA ALA A 242 18.36 -0.88 -8.66
C ALA A 242 17.53 0.41 -8.75
N VAL A 243 16.29 0.32 -9.21
CA VAL A 243 15.38 1.46 -9.40
C VAL A 243 14.25 1.41 -8.39
N ALA A 244 14.04 2.50 -7.65
CA ALA A 244 12.95 2.62 -6.70
C ALA A 244 12.36 4.03 -6.65
N GLY A 245 11.08 4.18 -7.06
CA GLY A 245 10.26 5.37 -6.94
C GLY A 245 9.15 5.19 -5.91
N ILE A 246 9.53 4.87 -4.68
CA ILE A 246 8.63 4.60 -3.53
C ILE A 246 9.03 5.41 -2.31
N GLY A 247 8.15 5.55 -1.33
CA GLY A 247 8.37 6.35 -0.12
C GLY A 247 9.53 5.88 0.79
N ASN A 248 10.09 4.70 0.60
CA ASN A 248 11.28 4.21 1.29
C ASN A 248 12.18 3.37 0.36
N PRO A 249 12.92 4.01 -0.56
CA PRO A 249 13.75 3.31 -1.53
C PRO A 249 14.89 2.54 -0.88
N GLN A 250 15.44 3.01 0.24
CA GLN A 250 16.54 2.34 0.93
C GLN A 250 16.18 0.93 1.40
N ARG A 251 14.93 0.70 1.80
CA ARG A 251 14.47 -0.63 2.18
C ARG A 251 14.57 -1.62 1.00
N PHE A 252 14.22 -1.18 -0.21
CA PHE A 252 14.34 -1.99 -1.40
C PHE A 252 15.81 -2.30 -1.72
N PHE A 253 16.69 -1.29 -1.65
CA PHE A 253 18.12 -1.47 -1.90
C PHE A 253 18.76 -2.44 -0.91
N ASN A 254 18.47 -2.30 0.39
CA ASN A 254 18.92 -3.22 1.42
C ASN A 254 18.41 -4.66 1.18
N THR A 255 17.22 -4.81 0.61
CA THR A 255 16.69 -6.12 0.25
C THR A 255 17.51 -6.78 -0.85
N LEU A 256 17.93 -6.02 -1.88
CA LEU A 256 18.79 -6.54 -2.96
C LEU A 256 20.20 -6.89 -2.44
N GLU A 257 20.77 -6.07 -1.55
CA GLU A 257 22.03 -6.37 -0.88
C GLU A 257 21.93 -7.64 -0.02
N GLY A 258 20.79 -7.84 0.67
CA GLY A 258 20.51 -9.07 1.43
C GLY A 258 20.39 -10.32 0.57
N LEU A 259 20.11 -10.18 -0.73
CA LEU A 259 20.19 -11.25 -1.73
C LEU A 259 21.62 -11.44 -2.28
N HIS A 260 22.60 -10.78 -1.68
CA HIS A 260 24.02 -10.81 -2.06
C HIS A 260 24.29 -10.21 -3.45
N TRP A 261 23.43 -9.35 -4.00
CA TRP A 261 23.68 -8.60 -5.22
C TRP A 261 24.38 -7.28 -4.92
N ARG A 262 24.93 -6.65 -5.96
CA ARG A 262 25.61 -5.35 -5.87
C ARG A 262 24.81 -4.26 -6.60
N PRO A 263 23.82 -3.65 -5.94
CA PRO A 263 22.97 -2.66 -6.59
C PRO A 263 23.70 -1.33 -6.79
N VAL A 264 23.66 -0.80 -8.03
CA VAL A 264 23.86 0.62 -8.31
C VAL A 264 22.52 1.30 -8.13
N THR A 265 22.37 2.07 -7.08
CA THR A 265 21.06 2.56 -6.62
C THR A 265 20.60 3.82 -7.34
N HIS A 266 19.34 3.84 -7.78
CA HIS A 266 18.67 4.96 -8.42
C HIS A 266 17.33 5.21 -7.69
N ALA A 267 17.36 6.19 -6.78
CA ALA A 267 16.15 6.61 -6.05
C ALA A 267 15.41 7.68 -6.85
N PHE A 268 14.12 7.47 -7.09
CA PHE A 268 13.21 8.42 -7.71
C PHE A 268 12.17 8.89 -6.68
N ALA A 269 11.48 9.98 -7.00
CA ALA A 269 10.35 10.43 -6.18
C ALA A 269 9.22 9.39 -6.16
N ASP A 270 8.46 9.30 -5.07
CA ASP A 270 7.26 8.47 -5.02
C ASP A 270 6.30 8.90 -6.14
N HIS A 271 5.70 7.92 -6.82
CA HIS A 271 4.88 8.12 -8.02
C HIS A 271 5.60 8.79 -9.22
N ALA A 272 6.93 8.66 -9.30
CA ALA A 272 7.67 9.17 -10.46
C ALA A 272 7.12 8.60 -11.77
N VAL A 273 7.13 9.44 -12.81
CA VAL A 273 6.85 9.02 -14.19
C VAL A 273 8.16 8.56 -14.81
N PHE A 274 8.16 7.38 -15.40
CA PHE A 274 9.34 6.82 -16.06
C PHE A 274 9.22 6.89 -17.59
N SER A 275 10.37 6.90 -18.24
CA SER A 275 10.53 6.70 -19.67
C SER A 275 11.69 5.74 -19.95
N ALA A 276 11.76 5.16 -21.12
CA ALA A 276 12.89 4.31 -21.50
C ALA A 276 14.22 5.04 -21.33
N GLN A 277 14.27 6.33 -21.69
CA GLN A 277 15.45 7.16 -21.56
C GLN A 277 15.87 7.38 -20.10
N SER A 278 14.93 7.58 -19.19
CA SER A 278 15.22 7.80 -17.74
C SER A 278 15.79 6.56 -17.05
N LEU A 279 15.64 5.39 -17.66
CA LEU A 279 16.10 4.09 -17.15
C LEU A 279 17.24 3.49 -18.01
N THR A 280 17.86 4.30 -18.85
CA THR A 280 19.07 3.92 -19.60
C THR A 280 20.30 4.29 -18.79
N PHE A 281 21.05 3.29 -18.33
CA PHE A 281 22.20 3.47 -17.46
C PHE A 281 23.49 2.97 -18.11
N SER A 282 24.64 3.46 -17.63
CA SER A 282 25.98 3.01 -18.03
C SER A 282 26.80 2.64 -16.79
N PRO A 283 27.51 1.50 -16.78
CA PRO A 283 27.56 0.47 -17.83
C PRO A 283 26.21 -0.24 -18.01
N ALA A 284 26.00 -0.93 -19.14
CA ALA A 284 24.80 -1.74 -19.34
C ALA A 284 24.80 -2.93 -18.39
N LEU A 285 23.85 -2.95 -17.45
CA LEU A 285 23.63 -4.00 -16.46
C LEU A 285 22.13 -4.32 -16.39
N PRO A 286 21.71 -5.49 -15.89
CA PRO A 286 20.31 -5.76 -15.62
C PRO A 286 19.70 -4.67 -14.73
N VAL A 287 18.46 -4.29 -15.01
CA VAL A 287 17.70 -3.33 -14.19
C VAL A 287 16.71 -4.10 -13.34
N VAL A 288 16.77 -3.93 -12.02
CA VAL A 288 15.82 -4.49 -11.08
C VAL A 288 15.07 -3.35 -10.38
N MET A 289 13.76 -3.35 -10.45
CA MET A 289 12.92 -2.31 -9.88
C MET A 289 11.90 -2.85 -8.89
N THR A 290 11.24 -1.95 -8.17
CA THR A 290 10.10 -2.35 -7.33
C THR A 290 8.92 -2.77 -8.21
N GLU A 291 8.07 -3.64 -7.69
CA GLU A 291 6.87 -4.09 -8.40
C GLU A 291 5.91 -2.92 -8.69
N LYS A 292 5.81 -1.94 -7.78
CA LYS A 292 5.01 -0.72 -7.98
C LYS A 292 5.54 0.13 -9.15
N ASP A 293 6.86 0.18 -9.34
CA ASP A 293 7.45 0.92 -10.47
C ASP A 293 7.33 0.15 -11.78
N ALA A 294 7.40 -1.17 -11.72
CA ALA A 294 7.26 -2.06 -12.86
C ALA A 294 5.96 -1.86 -13.64
N VAL A 295 4.83 -1.64 -12.95
CA VAL A 295 3.52 -1.38 -13.60
C VAL A 295 3.57 -0.17 -14.55
N LYS A 296 4.40 0.84 -14.22
CA LYS A 296 4.57 2.05 -15.03
C LYS A 296 5.51 1.83 -16.22
N CYS A 297 6.44 0.88 -16.09
CA CYS A 297 7.50 0.65 -17.06
C CYS A 297 7.18 -0.43 -18.11
N ARG A 298 6.17 -1.28 -17.87
CA ARG A 298 5.80 -2.37 -18.80
C ARG A 298 5.61 -1.95 -20.26
N PRO A 299 4.98 -0.79 -20.60
CA PRO A 299 4.74 -0.42 -22.00
C PRO A 299 6.02 -0.20 -22.83
N PHE A 300 7.16 0.01 -22.18
CA PHE A 300 8.43 0.28 -22.84
C PHE A 300 9.58 -0.57 -22.28
N ALA A 301 9.26 -1.71 -21.66
CA ALA A 301 10.22 -2.58 -21.00
C ALA A 301 11.28 -3.15 -21.97
N ALA A 302 12.55 -3.09 -21.57
CA ALA A 302 13.65 -3.79 -22.22
C ALA A 302 13.74 -5.26 -21.76
N ASP A 303 14.49 -6.10 -22.47
CA ASP A 303 14.57 -7.53 -22.23
C ASP A 303 15.24 -7.88 -20.89
N ASP A 304 16.15 -7.03 -20.43
CA ASP A 304 16.94 -7.18 -19.21
C ASP A 304 16.36 -6.42 -18.00
N TRP A 305 15.09 -6.02 -18.08
CA TRP A 305 14.40 -5.35 -16.97
C TRP A 305 13.56 -6.33 -16.17
N TRP A 306 13.74 -6.26 -14.87
CA TRP A 306 13.13 -7.16 -13.89
C TRP A 306 12.47 -6.37 -12.78
N TYR A 307 11.50 -6.95 -12.13
CA TYR A 307 11.07 -6.48 -10.81
C TYR A 307 11.20 -7.59 -9.77
N LEU A 308 11.45 -7.18 -8.54
CA LEU A 308 11.46 -8.08 -7.39
C LEU A 308 10.04 -8.18 -6.85
N ALA A 309 9.40 -9.32 -7.03
CA ALA A 309 8.12 -9.60 -6.41
C ALA A 309 8.31 -9.80 -4.90
N VAL A 310 7.44 -9.19 -4.11
CA VAL A 310 7.46 -9.33 -2.65
C VAL A 310 6.10 -9.75 -2.15
N ASP A 311 6.07 -10.69 -1.20
CA ASP A 311 4.87 -11.19 -0.57
C ASP A 311 4.84 -10.81 0.92
N ALA A 312 3.66 -10.47 1.43
CA ALA A 312 3.46 -10.31 2.84
C ALA A 312 3.40 -11.68 3.53
N VAL A 313 4.13 -11.79 4.62
CA VAL A 313 4.14 -12.98 5.49
C VAL A 313 3.71 -12.51 6.89
N PRO A 314 2.41 -12.51 7.18
CA PRO A 314 1.90 -12.21 8.52
C PRO A 314 2.29 -13.28 9.53
N SER A 315 2.26 -12.93 10.82
CA SER A 315 2.42 -13.90 11.91
C SER A 315 1.26 -14.89 11.96
N ASP A 316 1.52 -16.08 12.48
CA ASP A 316 0.50 -17.13 12.66
C ASP A 316 -0.65 -16.66 13.56
N ALA A 317 -0.34 -15.80 14.55
CA ALA A 317 -1.34 -15.20 15.41
C ALA A 317 -2.29 -14.28 14.65
N PHE A 318 -1.76 -13.45 13.72
CA PHE A 318 -2.62 -12.64 12.84
C PHE A 318 -3.47 -13.52 11.93
N VAL A 319 -2.89 -14.55 11.32
CA VAL A 319 -3.62 -15.47 10.45
C VAL A 319 -4.79 -16.09 11.21
N SER A 320 -4.53 -16.63 12.42
CA SER A 320 -5.56 -17.23 13.28
C SER A 320 -6.64 -16.24 13.70
N TRP A 321 -6.24 -15.01 14.05
CA TRP A 321 -7.16 -13.94 14.39
C TRP A 321 -8.03 -13.56 13.19
N PHE A 322 -7.43 -13.37 12.02
CA PHE A 322 -8.17 -13.00 10.81
C PHE A 322 -9.16 -14.08 10.40
N ASP A 323 -8.79 -15.36 10.50
CA ASP A 323 -9.69 -16.49 10.27
C ASP A 323 -10.90 -16.45 11.21
N SER A 324 -10.66 -16.17 12.50
CA SER A 324 -11.75 -16.04 13.47
C SER A 324 -12.71 -14.89 13.13
N GLN A 325 -12.18 -13.79 12.60
CA GLN A 325 -13.01 -12.67 12.16
C GLN A 325 -13.81 -13.01 10.90
N LEU A 326 -13.20 -13.70 9.93
CA LEU A 326 -13.93 -14.16 8.73
C LEU A 326 -15.10 -15.07 9.10
N LEU A 327 -14.89 -16.03 10.01
CA LEU A 327 -15.96 -16.91 10.50
C LEU A 327 -17.08 -16.14 11.23
N ARG A 328 -16.77 -15.03 11.89
CA ARG A 328 -17.77 -14.19 12.56
C ARG A 328 -18.56 -13.34 11.57
N LEU A 329 -17.95 -12.90 10.49
CA LEU A 329 -18.55 -11.96 9.54
C LEU A 329 -19.31 -12.66 8.40
N LEU A 330 -18.92 -13.87 8.08
CA LEU A 330 -19.49 -14.64 6.98
C LEU A 330 -20.40 -15.74 7.54
N PRO A 331 -21.58 -15.95 6.95
CA PRO A 331 -22.56 -16.95 7.40
C PRO A 331 -22.08 -18.39 7.28
#